data_80548a630490891ca076ad2a884118cc
#
_entry.id   80548a630490891ca076ad2a884118cc
#
_cell.length_a   1.000
_cell.length_b   1.000
_cell.length_c   1.000
_cell.angle_alpha   90.00
_cell.angle_beta   90.00
_cell.angle_gamma   90.00
#
_symmetry.space_group_name_H-M   'P 1'
#
loop_
_entity.id
_entity.type
_entity.pdbx_description
1 polymer ?
#
loop_
_entity_poly.entity_id
_entity_poly.type
_entity_poly.pdbx_seq_one_letter_code
_entity_poly.pdbx_strand_id
1 'polypeptide(L)' 'MKIRWTNKFSQETGFVKTVSKAKNCFINTFDASEARVFKSEKDAEKAITVLTEMGEAENNIFTVEA' A
#
# COMPACT_ATOMS: atom_id res chain seq x y z
N MET A 1 9.13 -7.98 1.58
CA MET A 1 7.85 -7.63 2.22
C MET A 1 6.99 -6.84 1.26
N LYS A 2 5.71 -7.04 1.32
CA LYS A 2 4.71 -6.37 0.50
C LYS A 2 3.70 -5.67 1.38
N ILE A 3 2.98 -4.70 0.83
CA ILE A 3 1.91 -4.03 1.55
C ILE A 3 0.59 -4.49 0.95
N ARG A 4 -0.29 -5.01 1.80
CA ARG A 4 -1.66 -5.35 1.43
C ARG A 4 -2.57 -4.17 1.76
N TRP A 5 -3.45 -3.83 0.82
CA TRP A 5 -4.54 -2.89 1.11
C TRP A 5 -5.85 -3.67 1.16
N THR A 6 -6.76 -3.22 2.01
CA THR A 6 -8.13 -3.75 2.08
C THR A 6 -9.07 -2.56 2.13
N ASN A 7 -10.00 -2.49 1.20
CA ASN A 7 -10.97 -1.41 1.17
C ASN A 7 -11.99 -1.60 2.29
N LYS A 8 -12.21 -0.55 3.07
CA LYS A 8 -13.09 -0.61 4.24
C LYS A 8 -14.55 -0.81 3.89
N PHE A 9 -14.95 -0.41 2.70
CA PHE A 9 -16.35 -0.44 2.27
C PHE A 9 -16.70 -1.66 1.43
N SER A 10 -15.91 -1.95 0.41
CA SER A 10 -16.16 -3.06 -0.50
C SER A 10 -15.57 -4.39 -0.03
N GLN A 11 -14.64 -4.35 0.92
CA GLN A 11 -13.88 -5.52 1.41
C GLN A 11 -12.95 -6.11 0.34
N GLU A 12 -12.77 -5.44 -0.79
CA GLU A 12 -11.78 -5.84 -1.77
C GLU A 12 -10.38 -5.69 -1.19
N THR A 13 -9.46 -6.54 -1.60
CA THR A 13 -8.09 -6.53 -1.10
C THR A 13 -7.11 -6.77 -2.24
N GLY A 14 -5.92 -6.23 -2.10
CA GLY A 14 -4.85 -6.40 -3.07
C GLY A 14 -3.53 -5.91 -2.51
N PHE A 15 -2.62 -5.50 -3.38
CA PHE A 15 -1.28 -5.10 -2.99
C PHE A 15 -0.97 -3.69 -3.50
N VAL A 16 -0.02 -3.04 -2.85
CA VAL A 16 0.51 -1.76 -3.30
C VAL A 16 1.57 -2.02 -4.37
N LYS A 17 1.37 -1.45 -5.55
CA LYS A 17 2.33 -1.56 -6.65
C LYS A 17 3.28 -0.37 -6.68
N THR A 18 2.73 0.83 -6.56
CA THR A 18 3.53 2.06 -6.60
C THR A 18 2.97 3.07 -5.61
N VAL A 19 3.86 3.74 -4.90
CA VAL A 19 3.51 4.87 -4.06
C VAL A 19 4.60 5.93 -4.21
N SER A 20 4.19 7.17 -4.47
CA SER A 20 5.12 8.28 -4.63
C SER A 20 4.51 9.54 -4.06
N LYS A 21 5.12 10.09 -3.01
CA LYS A 21 4.68 11.33 -2.40
C LYS A 21 4.92 12.50 -3.36
N ALA A 22 6.06 12.51 -4.04
CA ALA A 22 6.42 13.59 -4.97
C ALA A 22 5.42 13.73 -6.11
N LYS A 23 4.90 12.61 -6.59
CA LYS A 23 3.92 12.59 -7.69
C LYS A 23 2.49 12.50 -7.18
N ASN A 24 2.28 12.40 -5.88
CA ASN A 24 0.99 12.18 -5.26
C ASN A 24 0.24 11.02 -5.94
N CYS A 25 0.93 9.90 -6.07
CA CYS A 25 0.47 8.76 -6.85
C CYS A 25 0.48 7.48 -6.03
N PHE A 26 -0.63 6.77 -6.07
CA PHE A 26 -0.75 5.43 -5.50
C PHE A 26 -1.38 4.53 -6.55
N ILE A 27 -0.67 3.45 -6.90
CA ILE A 27 -1.17 2.46 -7.84
C ILE A 27 -1.28 1.14 -7.09
N ASN A 28 -2.48 0.56 -7.13
CA ASN A 28 -2.74 -0.75 -6.53
C ASN A 28 -2.66 -1.84 -7.60
N THR A 29 -2.61 -3.10 -7.14
CA THR A 29 -2.71 -4.26 -8.02
C THR A 29 -3.39 -5.39 -7.26
N PHE A 30 -4.09 -6.23 -7.99
CA PHE A 30 -4.64 -7.47 -7.44
C PHE A 30 -3.67 -8.64 -7.62
N ASP A 31 -2.62 -8.46 -8.41
CA ASP A 31 -1.64 -9.49 -8.71
C ASP A 31 -0.44 -9.38 -7.76
N ALA A 32 -0.26 -10.39 -6.91
CA ALA A 32 0.83 -10.40 -5.95
C ALA A 32 2.21 -10.33 -6.63
N SER A 33 2.33 -10.85 -7.85
CA SER A 33 3.61 -10.83 -8.57
C SER A 33 3.98 -9.42 -9.04
N GLU A 34 3.02 -8.52 -9.13
CA GLU A 34 3.26 -7.12 -9.50
C GLU A 34 3.41 -6.20 -8.29
N ALA A 35 3.22 -6.73 -7.09
CA ALA A 35 3.33 -5.94 -5.87
C ALA A 35 4.77 -5.47 -5.67
N ARG A 36 4.91 -4.23 -5.17
CA ARG A 36 6.22 -3.72 -4.81
C ARG A 36 6.79 -4.50 -3.64
N VAL A 37 8.05 -4.92 -3.75
CA VAL A 37 8.76 -5.61 -2.69
C VAL A 37 9.61 -4.61 -1.92
N PHE A 38 9.40 -4.54 -0.62
CA PHE A 38 10.17 -3.67 0.27
C PHE A 38 11.27 -4.48 0.94
N LYS A 39 12.43 -3.87 1.16
CA LYS A 39 13.60 -4.55 1.74
C LYS A 39 13.39 -4.91 3.21
N SER A 40 12.59 -4.12 3.92
CA SER A 40 12.37 -4.33 5.35
C SER A 40 10.98 -3.85 5.74
N GLU A 41 10.53 -4.28 6.92
CA GLU A 41 9.28 -3.81 7.49
C GLU A 41 9.29 -2.30 7.68
N LYS A 42 10.43 -1.74 8.08
CA LYS A 42 10.59 -0.31 8.28
C LYS A 42 10.35 0.46 6.98
N ASP A 43 10.87 -0.02 5.87
CA ASP A 43 10.65 0.62 4.57
C ASP A 43 9.18 0.55 4.16
N ALA A 44 8.53 -0.60 4.41
CA ALA A 44 7.11 -0.76 4.12
C ALA A 44 6.28 0.19 4.99
N GLU A 45 6.62 0.32 6.27
CA GLU A 45 5.91 1.24 7.17
C GLU A 45 6.06 2.70 6.76
N LYS A 46 7.22 3.09 6.23
CA LYS A 46 7.42 4.44 5.69
C LYS A 46 6.47 4.69 4.52
N ALA A 47 6.30 3.69 3.65
CA ALA A 47 5.38 3.81 2.53
C ALA A 47 3.93 3.92 3.01
N ILE A 48 3.56 3.19 4.06
CA ILE A 48 2.22 3.29 4.66
C ILE A 48 2.01 4.70 5.23
N THR A 49 3.03 5.28 5.85
CA THR A 49 2.95 6.65 6.36
C THR A 49 2.66 7.63 5.22
N VAL A 50 3.33 7.47 4.09
CA VAL A 50 3.09 8.31 2.91
C VAL A 50 1.65 8.14 2.42
N LEU A 51 1.17 6.90 2.32
CA LEU A 51 -0.20 6.62 1.91
C LEU A 51 -1.21 7.26 2.85
N THR A 52 -0.95 7.23 4.15
CA THR A 52 -1.80 7.87 5.16
C THR A 52 -1.82 9.39 4.96
N GLU A 53 -0.67 9.99 4.73
CA GLU A 53 -0.58 11.43 4.47
C GLU A 53 -1.29 11.84 3.19
N MET A 54 -1.36 10.95 2.22
CA MET A 54 -2.08 11.18 0.96
C MET A 54 -3.60 11.01 1.10
N GLY A 55 -4.09 10.59 2.26
CA GLY A 55 -5.52 10.38 2.51
C GLY A 55 -6.02 8.99 2.14
N GLU A 56 -5.15 8.09 1.69
CA GLU A 56 -5.58 6.76 1.25
C GLU A 56 -6.04 5.86 2.40
N ALA A 57 -5.61 6.15 3.62
CA ALA A 57 -6.03 5.38 4.80
C ALA A 57 -7.48 5.65 5.22
N GLU A 58 -8.12 6.67 4.67
CA GLU A 58 -9.54 6.93 4.94
C GLU A 58 -10.42 5.82 4.39
N ASN A 59 -10.04 5.24 3.26
CA ASN A 59 -10.82 4.22 2.58
C ASN A 59 -10.19 2.81 2.66
N ASN A 60 -8.94 2.71 3.05
CA ASN A 60 -8.20 1.46 3.02
C ASN A 60 -7.45 1.21 4.33
N ILE A 61 -7.31 -0.07 4.66
CA ILE A 61 -6.45 -0.52 5.74
C ILE A 61 -5.19 -1.09 5.07
N PHE A 62 -4.02 -0.63 5.50
CA PHE A 62 -2.75 -1.11 4.98
C PHE A 62 -2.04 -1.96 6.01
N THR A 63 -1.58 -3.15 5.60
CA THR A 63 -0.82 -4.07 6.46
C THR A 63 0.42 -4.54 5.74
N VAL A 64 1.48 -4.79 6.51
CA VAL A 64 2.73 -5.33 5.97
C VAL A 64 2.67 -6.85 5.99
N GLU A 65 3.00 -7.47 4.86
CA GLU A 65 3.08 -8.92 4.73
C GLU A 65 4.50 -9.34 4.35
N ALA A 66 4.95 -10.39 4.98
CA ALA A 66 6.27 -10.96 4.70
C ALA A 66 6.36 -11.55 3.28
#